data_e3f9e1fdc8c526cedeb32c57be9e7ac0
#
_entry.id   e3f9e1fdc8c526cedeb32c57be9e7ac0
#
_cell.length_a   1.000
_cell.length_b   1.000
_cell.length_c   1.000
_cell.angle_alpha   90.00
_cell.angle_beta   90.00
_cell.angle_gamma   90.00
#
_symmetry.space_group_name_H-M   'P 1'
#
loop_
_entity.id
_entity.type
_entity.pdbx_description
1 polymer ?
#
loop_
_entity_poly.entity_id
_entity_poly.type
_entity_poly.pdbx_seq_one_letter_code
_entity_poly.pdbx_strand_id
1 'polypeptide(L)'
;MPHLTLEYTADLPRGVVSRQLFARLHHIVVEVTGADIENCKSRSIEHGNFLVGESSDGAGFVHLEVRILEGRTRDVKTELGRRLLGALRDTCDSAGWDAQVTVEVRDISRDHYFK
;
A
#
# COMPACT_ATOMS: atom_id res chain seq x y z
N MET A 1 -1.42 -7.16 13.74
CA MET A 1 -0.24 -7.53 12.94
C MET A 1 -0.39 -7.04 11.50
N PRO A 2 -0.16 -5.75 11.21
CA PRO A 2 -0.36 -5.24 9.86
C PRO A 2 0.66 -5.79 8.86
N HIS A 3 0.17 -6.20 7.71
CA HIS A 3 0.98 -6.58 6.57
C HIS A 3 0.65 -5.68 5.40
N LEU A 4 1.66 -5.07 4.81
CA LEU A 4 1.52 -4.21 3.65
C LEU A 4 2.27 -4.85 2.49
N THR A 5 1.57 -5.08 1.39
CA THR A 5 2.18 -5.59 0.16
C THR A 5 1.96 -4.56 -0.93
N LEU A 6 3.06 -4.00 -1.43
CA LEU A 6 3.04 -2.99 -2.48
C LEU A 6 3.46 -3.62 -3.79
N GLU A 7 2.56 -3.65 -4.76
CA GLU A 7 2.85 -4.12 -6.10
C GLU A 7 2.92 -2.92 -7.04
N TYR A 8 3.93 -2.89 -7.90
CA TYR A 8 4.10 -1.79 -8.83
C TYR A 8 4.72 -2.26 -10.13
N THR A 9 4.48 -1.50 -11.18
CA THR A 9 5.02 -1.82 -12.50
C THR A 9 6.42 -1.26 -12.68
N ALA A 10 7.22 -1.91 -13.52
CA ALA A 10 8.64 -1.66 -13.66
C ALA A 10 8.99 -0.28 -14.24
N ASP A 11 8.00 0.45 -14.75
CA ASP A 11 8.18 1.82 -15.25
C ASP A 11 8.27 2.87 -14.12
N LEU A 12 8.06 2.46 -12.86
CA LEU A 12 8.23 3.35 -11.72
C LEU A 12 9.70 3.79 -11.60
N PRO A 13 9.96 5.10 -11.46
CA PRO A 13 11.34 5.56 -11.27
C PRO A 13 12.04 4.90 -10.09
N ARG A 14 13.31 4.60 -10.25
CA ARG A 14 14.12 3.97 -9.21
C ARG A 14 14.16 4.81 -7.94
N GLY A 15 14.15 4.13 -6.80
CA GLY A 15 14.26 4.77 -5.49
C GLY A 15 12.95 5.30 -4.93
N VAL A 16 11.87 5.26 -5.68
CA VAL A 16 10.54 5.68 -5.19
C VAL A 16 10.06 4.69 -4.13
N VAL A 17 10.14 3.39 -4.42
CA VAL A 17 9.84 2.36 -3.41
C VAL A 17 11.08 2.19 -2.55
N SER A 18 10.99 2.63 -1.30
CA SER A 18 12.12 2.74 -0.40
C SER A 18 11.69 2.47 1.03
N ARG A 19 12.67 2.33 1.92
CA ARG A 19 12.41 2.25 3.36
C ARG A 19 11.68 3.48 3.88
N GLN A 20 11.96 4.65 3.33
CA GLN A 20 11.31 5.90 3.73
C GLN A 20 9.82 5.86 3.39
N LEU A 21 9.47 5.36 2.20
CA LEU A 21 8.07 5.18 1.84
C LEU A 21 7.38 4.21 2.79
N PHE A 22 7.99 3.04 3.04
CA PHE A 22 7.43 2.06 3.95
C PHE A 22 7.26 2.63 5.36
N ALA A 23 8.25 3.38 5.86
CA ALA A 23 8.15 4.02 7.16
C ALA A 23 6.97 4.99 7.23
N ARG A 24 6.77 5.78 6.19
CA ARG A 24 5.63 6.70 6.12
C ARG A 24 4.30 5.94 6.17
N LEU A 25 4.19 4.85 5.42
CA LEU A 25 2.98 4.03 5.42
C LEU A 25 2.76 3.39 6.80
N HIS A 26 3.81 2.90 7.45
CA HIS A 26 3.71 2.33 8.81
C HIS A 26 3.20 3.35 9.82
N HIS A 27 3.70 4.59 9.77
CA HIS A 27 3.22 5.63 10.68
C HIS A 27 1.73 5.93 10.48
N ILE A 28 1.25 5.91 9.25
CA ILE A 28 -0.18 6.08 8.98
C ILE A 28 -0.98 4.93 9.60
N VAL A 29 -0.54 3.70 9.42
CA VAL A 29 -1.20 2.53 10.00
C VAL A 29 -1.27 2.65 11.52
N VAL A 30 -0.17 3.01 12.17
CA VAL A 30 -0.10 3.16 13.64
C VAL A 30 -1.04 4.26 14.11
N GLU A 31 -1.03 5.42 13.46
CA GLU A 31 -1.88 6.55 13.84
C GLU A 31 -3.36 6.21 13.72
N VAL A 32 -3.75 5.48 12.69
CA VAL A 32 -5.16 5.19 12.42
C VAL A 32 -5.67 4.00 13.20
N THR A 33 -4.86 2.94 13.32
CA THR A 33 -5.32 1.67 13.91
C THR A 33 -4.88 1.46 15.35
N GLY A 34 -3.86 2.19 15.82
CA GLY A 34 -3.26 1.95 17.13
C GLY A 34 -2.34 0.73 17.16
N ALA A 35 -2.01 0.14 16.01
CA ALA A 35 -1.10 -1.01 15.96
C ALA A 35 0.29 -0.61 16.44
N ASP A 36 1.03 -1.58 16.98
CA ASP A 36 2.43 -1.37 17.35
C ASP A 36 3.28 -1.29 16.07
N ILE A 37 4.11 -0.26 15.96
CA ILE A 37 4.94 -0.04 14.79
C ILE A 37 5.90 -1.20 14.53
N GLU A 38 6.38 -1.85 15.60
CA GLU A 38 7.27 -2.99 15.48
C GLU A 38 6.61 -4.23 14.86
N ASN A 39 5.28 -4.22 14.80
CA ASN A 39 4.52 -5.30 14.17
C ASN A 39 4.16 -5.02 12.72
N CYS A 40 4.39 -3.81 12.23
CA CYS A 40 4.13 -3.47 10.83
C CYS A 40 5.20 -4.06 9.92
N LYS A 41 4.77 -4.78 8.89
CA LYS A 41 5.67 -5.43 7.94
C LYS A 41 5.28 -5.04 6.53
N SER A 42 6.24 -4.50 5.78
CA SER A 42 6.03 -4.10 4.40
C SER A 42 6.98 -4.83 3.47
N ARG A 43 6.51 -5.08 2.25
CA ARG A 43 7.29 -5.66 1.16
C ARG A 43 6.75 -5.15 -0.16
N SER A 44 7.55 -5.26 -1.18
CA SER A 44 7.17 -4.85 -2.52
C SER A 44 7.44 -5.93 -3.55
N ILE A 45 6.65 -5.91 -4.60
CA ILE A 45 6.80 -6.80 -5.76
C ILE A 45 6.79 -5.92 -7.00
N GLU A 46 7.86 -6.00 -7.79
CA GLU A 46 7.95 -5.31 -9.06
C GLU A 46 7.46 -6.23 -10.18
N HIS A 47 6.61 -5.70 -11.06
CA HIS A 47 6.09 -6.44 -12.21
C HIS A 47 6.68 -5.89 -13.49
N GLY A 48 7.45 -6.73 -14.20
CA GLY A 48 8.00 -6.39 -15.50
C GLY A 48 7.05 -6.69 -16.65
N ASN A 49 6.13 -7.61 -16.45
CA ASN A 49 5.16 -8.01 -17.46
C ASN A 49 3.77 -7.62 -16.99
N PHE A 50 3.22 -6.56 -17.59
CA PHE A 50 1.93 -6.02 -17.16
C PHE A 50 1.20 -5.36 -18.34
N LEU A 51 -0.10 -5.22 -18.18
CA LEU A 51 -0.96 -4.48 -19.11
C LEU A 51 -2.05 -3.79 -18.31
N VAL A 52 -2.25 -2.50 -18.56
CA VAL A 52 -3.34 -1.72 -17.99
C VAL A 52 -4.34 -1.41 -19.09
N GLY A 53 -5.52 -2.00 -19.02
CA GLY A 53 -6.52 -1.88 -20.09
C GLY A 53 -6.08 -2.55 -21.37
N GLU A 54 -6.21 -1.85 -22.50
CA GLU A 54 -5.87 -2.38 -23.83
C GLU A 54 -4.65 -1.70 -24.46
N SER A 55 -4.21 -0.57 -23.88
CA SER A 55 -3.18 0.24 -24.48
C SER A 55 -1.79 -0.16 -24.04
N SER A 56 -0.88 -0.35 -24.97
CA SER A 56 0.53 -0.58 -24.68
C SER A 56 1.26 0.70 -24.26
N ASP A 57 0.66 1.86 -24.50
CA ASP A 57 1.23 3.17 -24.15
C ASP A 57 0.73 3.66 -22.78
N GLY A 58 -0.06 2.84 -22.10
CA GLY A 58 -0.62 3.19 -20.81
C GLY A 58 0.44 3.32 -19.73
N ALA A 59 0.19 4.22 -18.77
CA ALA A 59 0.95 4.26 -17.54
C ALA A 59 0.78 2.94 -16.80
N GLY A 60 1.69 2.67 -15.91
CA GLY A 60 1.60 1.49 -15.06
C GLY A 60 0.64 1.68 -13.89
N PHE A 61 0.83 0.87 -12.86
CA PHE A 61 0.01 0.96 -11.66
C PHE A 61 0.86 0.72 -10.41
N VAL A 62 0.32 1.18 -9.29
CA VAL A 62 0.75 0.75 -7.97
C VAL A 62 -0.49 0.36 -7.17
N HIS A 63 -0.43 -0.79 -6.55
CA HIS A 63 -1.50 -1.32 -5.71
C HIS A 63 -0.94 -1.69 -4.34
N LEU A 64 -1.55 -1.15 -3.29
CA LEU A 64 -1.21 -1.49 -1.91
C LEU A 64 -2.34 -2.31 -1.31
N GLU A 65 -2.01 -3.52 -0.87
CA GLU A 65 -2.88 -4.29 0.00
C GLU A 65 -2.41 -4.12 1.43
N VAL A 66 -3.26 -3.61 2.30
CA VAL A 66 -2.99 -3.54 3.73
C VAL A 66 -3.94 -4.48 4.47
N ARG A 67 -3.33 -5.41 5.21
CA ARG A 67 -4.07 -6.40 5.99
C ARG A 67 -3.86 -6.13 7.47
N ILE A 68 -4.98 -6.00 8.18
CA ILE A 68 -5.02 -5.71 9.62
C ILE A 68 -5.91 -6.74 10.32
N LEU A 69 -5.67 -6.97 11.59
CA LEU A 69 -6.53 -7.87 12.36
C LEU A 69 -7.96 -7.39 12.31
N GLU A 70 -8.89 -8.32 12.16
CA GLU A 70 -10.31 -8.03 12.18
C GLU A 70 -10.74 -7.34 13.48
N GLY A 71 -11.84 -6.63 13.43
CA GLY A 71 -12.41 -5.95 14.60
C GLY A 71 -12.35 -4.43 14.51
N ARG A 72 -11.65 -3.86 13.51
CA ARG A 72 -11.71 -2.41 13.29
C ARG A 72 -13.03 -2.03 12.64
N THR A 73 -13.53 -0.85 12.98
CA THR A 73 -14.78 -0.35 12.42
C THR A 73 -14.62 0.00 10.95
N ARG A 74 -15.76 0.15 10.26
CA ARG A 74 -15.78 0.63 8.88
C ARG A 74 -15.09 1.99 8.76
N ASP A 75 -15.35 2.91 9.70
CA ASP A 75 -14.78 4.26 9.66
C ASP A 75 -13.26 4.24 9.78
N VAL A 76 -12.72 3.40 10.65
CA VAL A 76 -11.26 3.23 10.81
C VAL A 76 -10.66 2.72 9.50
N LYS A 77 -11.26 1.70 8.89
CA LYS A 77 -10.76 1.14 7.64
C LYS A 77 -10.85 2.14 6.48
N THR A 78 -11.90 2.94 6.44
CA THR A 78 -12.07 3.98 5.43
C THR A 78 -10.99 5.07 5.58
N GLU A 79 -10.76 5.52 6.81
CA GLU A 79 -9.71 6.50 7.09
C GLU A 79 -8.32 5.98 6.71
N LEU A 80 -8.05 4.73 7.07
CA LEU A 80 -6.78 4.07 6.73
C LEU A 80 -6.57 4.05 5.22
N GLY A 81 -7.56 3.58 4.48
CA GLY A 81 -7.49 3.51 3.01
C GLY A 81 -7.26 4.87 2.37
N ARG A 82 -7.98 5.89 2.82
CA ARG A 82 -7.85 7.25 2.30
C ARG A 82 -6.46 7.83 2.54
N ARG A 83 -5.95 7.68 3.74
CA ARG A 83 -4.64 8.24 4.10
C ARG A 83 -3.50 7.53 3.38
N LEU A 84 -3.57 6.21 3.28
CA LEU A 84 -2.57 5.45 2.52
C LEU A 84 -2.61 5.80 1.04
N LEU A 85 -3.80 5.93 0.46
CA LEU A 85 -3.96 6.35 -0.93
C LEU A 85 -3.37 7.73 -1.17
N GLY A 86 -3.65 8.68 -0.28
CA GLY A 86 -3.09 10.04 -0.36
C GLY A 86 -1.56 10.04 -0.34
N ALA A 87 -0.96 9.27 0.56
CA ALA A 87 0.49 9.16 0.67
C ALA A 87 1.11 8.58 -0.61
N LEU A 88 0.50 7.55 -1.18
CA LEU A 88 0.99 6.95 -2.43
C LEU A 88 0.83 7.89 -3.62
N ARG A 89 -0.30 8.59 -3.72
CA ARG A 89 -0.50 9.58 -4.77
C ARG A 89 0.52 10.70 -4.70
N ASP A 90 0.78 11.23 -3.50
CA ASP A 90 1.80 12.25 -3.30
C ASP A 90 3.18 11.76 -3.75
N THR A 91 3.50 10.52 -3.42
CA THR A 91 4.78 9.90 -3.78
C THR A 91 4.91 9.78 -5.30
N CYS A 92 3.87 9.32 -5.98
CA CYS A 92 3.86 9.20 -7.43
C CYS A 92 3.94 10.56 -8.12
N ASP A 93 3.17 11.52 -7.63
CA ASP A 93 3.17 12.89 -8.18
C ASP A 93 4.53 13.54 -8.04
N SER A 94 5.17 13.39 -6.88
CA SER A 94 6.51 13.92 -6.63
C SER A 94 7.57 13.29 -7.53
N ALA A 95 7.38 12.03 -7.90
CA ALA A 95 8.27 11.31 -8.82
C ALA A 95 7.97 11.59 -10.30
N GLY A 96 6.91 12.35 -10.58
CA GLY A 96 6.46 12.60 -11.95
C GLY A 96 5.93 11.34 -12.65
N TRP A 97 5.43 10.39 -11.87
CA TRP A 97 4.93 9.12 -12.39
C TRP A 97 3.41 9.12 -12.47
N ASP A 98 2.89 9.12 -13.69
CA ASP A 98 1.46 9.06 -13.95
C ASP A 98 1.01 7.61 -13.98
N ALA A 99 0.54 7.12 -12.86
CA ALA A 99 0.11 5.74 -12.71
C ALA A 99 -1.25 5.66 -12.03
N GLN A 100 -1.92 4.54 -12.22
CA GLN A 100 -3.11 4.24 -11.44
C GLN A 100 -2.68 3.80 -10.05
N VAL A 101 -3.22 4.45 -9.03
CA VAL A 101 -2.90 4.18 -7.63
C VAL A 101 -4.14 3.64 -6.93
N THR A 102 -4.03 2.47 -6.35
CA THR A 102 -5.14 1.83 -5.62
C THR A 102 -4.67 1.29 -4.28
N VAL A 103 -5.60 1.26 -3.33
CA VAL A 103 -5.37 0.70 -1.99
C VAL A 103 -6.55 -0.18 -1.61
N GLU A 104 -6.25 -1.34 -1.08
CA GLU A 104 -7.25 -2.27 -0.55
C GLU A 104 -6.94 -2.56 0.91
N VAL A 105 -7.96 -2.39 1.77
CA VAL A 105 -7.86 -2.73 3.20
C VAL A 105 -8.57 -4.05 3.41
N ARG A 106 -7.87 -5.04 3.99
CA ARG A 106 -8.42 -6.37 4.24
C ARG A 106 -8.27 -6.78 5.69
N ASP A 107 -9.22 -7.57 6.16
CA ASP A 107 -9.16 -8.15 7.50
C ASP A 107 -8.33 -9.43 7.52
N ILE A 108 -7.55 -9.60 8.60
CA ILE A 108 -6.89 -10.86 8.93
C ILE A 108 -7.76 -11.56 9.97
N SER A 109 -8.11 -12.81 9.73
CA SER A 109 -8.87 -13.62 10.70
C SER A 109 -8.02 -13.85 11.95
N ARG A 110 -8.56 -13.50 13.13
CA ARG A 110 -7.90 -13.76 14.41
C ARG A 110 -7.73 -15.24 14.67
N ASP A 111 -8.68 -16.04 14.18
CA ASP A 111 -8.67 -17.48 14.42
C ASP A 111 -7.63 -18.21 13.57
N HIS A 112 -7.21 -17.61 12.47
CA HIS A 112 -6.34 -18.26 11.50
C HIS A 112 -5.04 -17.49 11.22
N TYR A 113 -4.64 -16.61 12.13
CA TYR A 113 -3.36 -15.94 12.06
C TYR A 113 -2.46 -16.47 13.17
N PHE A 114 -1.47 -17.25 12.79
CA PHE A 114 -0.56 -17.92 13.70
C PHE A 114 0.80 -17.22 13.73
N LYS A 115 1.35 -17.02 14.92
CA LYS A 115 2.63 -16.35 15.10
C LYS A 115 3.46 -16.97 16.22
#